data_c9918b3a1dec1fd2b70b2f4ec48ca1aa
#
_entry.id   c9918b3a1dec1fd2b70b2f4ec48ca1aa
#
_cell.length_a   1.000
_cell.length_b   1.000
_cell.length_c   1.000
_cell.angle_alpha   90.00
_cell.angle_beta   90.00
_cell.angle_gamma   90.00
#
_symmetry.space_group_name_H-M   'P 1'
#
loop_
_entity.id
_entity.type
_entity.pdbx_description
1 polymer ?
#
loop_
_entity_poly.entity_id
_entity_poly.type
_entity_poly.pdbx_seq_one_letter_code
_entity_poly.pdbx_strand_id
1 'polypeptide(L)'
;MSGTVPFSQLSGAWKRDAAFCAEYERIGETMELAFTLAEARRAVALTQAEVARRMETSQAAVARLESGRVKPTWETVERYARALGKRAVVRLQSAETTA
;
A
#
# COMPACT_ATOMS: atom_id res chain seq x y z
N MET A 1 20.78 -2.19 -3.87
CA MET A 1 20.51 -1.63 -3.86
C MET A 1 20.27 -1.19 -4.50
N SER A 2 20.12 -1.09 -4.61
CA SER A 2 19.76 -0.68 -5.11
C SER A 2 20.06 0.26 -5.82
N GLY A 3 20.29 0.62 -6.57
CA GLY A 3 20.54 1.71 -7.30
C GLY A 3 20.22 2.99 -6.70
N THR A 4 20.00 2.99 -5.49
CA THR A 4 19.61 4.18 -4.86
C THR A 4 20.77 5.03 -4.55
N VAL A 5 20.68 6.31 -4.84
CA VAL A 5 21.74 7.23 -4.53
C VAL A 5 21.59 7.64 -3.10
N PRO A 6 22.61 7.50 -2.28
CA PRO A 6 22.50 7.91 -0.88
C PRO A 6 22.27 9.41 -0.79
N PHE A 7 21.54 9.82 0.22
CA PHE A 7 21.29 11.23 0.41
C PHE A 7 22.59 12.02 0.49
N SER A 8 23.63 11.44 1.03
CA SER A 8 24.89 12.15 1.16
C SER A 8 25.49 12.51 -0.17
N GLN A 9 25.04 11.89 -1.25
CA GLN A 9 25.57 12.18 -2.54
C GLN A 9 24.66 13.10 -3.35
N LEU A 10 23.60 13.58 -2.77
CA LEU A 10 22.71 14.46 -3.48
C LEU A 10 23.31 15.84 -3.53
N SER A 11 22.97 16.57 -4.56
CA SER A 11 23.55 17.87 -4.77
C SER A 11 23.02 18.90 -3.83
N GLY A 12 23.27 20.13 -4.11
CA GLY A 12 22.84 21.20 -3.29
C GLY A 12 21.35 21.33 -3.11
N ALA A 13 20.57 20.69 -3.97
CA ALA A 13 19.13 20.73 -3.85
C ALA A 13 18.62 19.57 -3.03
N TRP A 14 19.50 18.96 -2.29
CA TRP A 14 19.17 17.71 -1.61
C TRP A 14 17.95 17.81 -0.67
N LYS A 15 17.68 18.95 -0.10
CA LYS A 15 16.54 19.04 0.79
C LYS A 15 15.24 18.85 0.03
N ARG A 16 15.12 19.46 -1.15
CA ARG A 16 13.93 19.25 -1.96
C ARG A 16 13.91 17.84 -2.47
N ASP A 17 15.08 17.32 -2.83
CA ASP A 17 15.16 15.97 -3.33
C ASP A 17 14.82 14.97 -2.25
N ALA A 18 15.20 15.25 -1.01
CA ALA A 18 14.89 14.35 0.09
C ALA A 18 13.39 14.33 0.34
N ALA A 19 12.73 15.49 0.25
CA ALA A 19 11.30 15.55 0.44
C ALA A 19 10.59 14.80 -0.67
N PHE A 20 11.08 14.92 -1.90
CA PHE A 20 10.51 14.21 -3.03
C PHE A 20 10.69 12.71 -2.86
N CYS A 21 11.86 12.27 -2.40
CA CYS A 21 12.12 10.85 -2.20
C CYS A 21 11.22 10.28 -1.10
N ALA A 22 11.00 11.05 -0.03
CA ALA A 22 10.15 10.58 1.04
C ALA A 22 8.71 10.43 0.56
N GLU A 23 8.27 11.35 -0.30
CA GLU A 23 6.94 11.28 -0.86
C GLU A 23 6.84 10.08 -1.80
N TYR A 24 7.87 9.87 -2.60
CA TYR A 24 7.88 8.77 -3.54
C TYR A 24 7.85 7.43 -2.80
N GLU A 25 8.58 7.32 -1.69
CA GLU A 25 8.56 6.10 -0.92
C GLU A 25 7.19 5.84 -0.29
N ARG A 26 6.54 6.92 0.15
CA ARG A 26 5.22 6.77 0.73
C ARG A 26 4.23 6.27 -0.30
N ILE A 27 4.33 6.78 -1.53
CA ILE A 27 3.47 6.35 -2.61
C ILE A 27 3.76 4.89 -2.92
N GLY A 28 5.03 4.50 -2.92
CA GLY A 28 5.41 3.12 -3.18
C GLY A 28 4.83 2.16 -2.16
N GLU A 29 4.85 2.55 -0.88
CA GLU A 29 4.30 1.70 0.16
C GLU A 29 2.79 1.56 0.01
N THR A 30 2.11 2.64 -0.37
CA THR A 30 0.68 2.60 -0.58
C THR A 30 0.34 1.71 -1.78
N MET A 31 1.15 1.80 -2.83
CA MET A 31 0.93 0.95 -4.00
C MET A 31 1.19 -0.51 -3.67
N GLU A 32 2.17 -0.78 -2.82
CA GLU A 32 2.48 -2.14 -2.45
C GLU A 32 1.32 -2.74 -1.67
N LEU A 33 0.74 -1.98 -0.76
CA LEU A 33 -0.41 -2.45 -0.01
C LEU A 33 -1.59 -2.69 -0.95
N ALA A 34 -1.82 -1.76 -1.87
CA ALA A 34 -2.92 -1.91 -2.82
C ALA A 34 -2.75 -3.17 -3.67
N PHE A 35 -1.53 -3.43 -4.08
CA PHE A 35 -1.24 -4.62 -4.87
C PHE A 35 -1.50 -5.88 -4.04
N THR A 36 -1.11 -5.87 -2.77
CA THR A 36 -1.34 -7.00 -1.89
C THR A 36 -2.84 -7.28 -1.74
N LEU A 37 -3.63 -6.22 -1.59
CA LEU A 37 -5.07 -6.39 -1.45
C LEU A 37 -5.66 -6.99 -2.72
N ALA A 38 -5.29 -6.45 -3.87
CA ALA A 38 -5.83 -6.93 -5.13
C ALA A 38 -5.40 -8.36 -5.41
N GLU A 39 -4.17 -8.70 -5.08
CA GLU A 39 -3.67 -10.04 -5.26
C GLU A 39 -4.44 -11.03 -4.39
N ALA A 40 -4.69 -10.65 -3.14
CA ALA A 40 -5.42 -11.52 -2.23
C ALA A 40 -6.83 -11.75 -2.73
N ARG A 41 -7.44 -10.70 -3.30
CA ARG A 41 -8.80 -10.83 -3.86
C ARG A 41 -8.81 -11.78 -5.05
N ARG A 42 -7.84 -11.62 -5.94
CA ARG A 42 -7.78 -12.48 -7.12
C ARG A 42 -7.52 -13.92 -6.75
N ALA A 43 -6.74 -14.12 -5.71
CA ALA A 43 -6.40 -15.48 -5.28
C ALA A 43 -7.62 -16.26 -4.83
N VAL A 44 -8.66 -15.57 -4.36
CA VAL A 44 -9.89 -16.25 -3.94
C VAL A 44 -10.98 -16.07 -5.00
N ALA A 45 -10.61 -15.59 -6.17
CA ALA A 45 -11.52 -15.49 -7.33
C ALA A 45 -12.76 -14.64 -7.08
N LEU A 46 -12.60 -13.57 -6.32
CA LEU A 46 -13.70 -12.65 -6.10
C LEU A 46 -13.51 -11.41 -6.95
N THR A 47 -14.61 -10.84 -7.41
CA THR A 47 -14.55 -9.60 -8.18
C THR A 47 -14.56 -8.42 -7.22
N GLN A 48 -14.19 -7.24 -7.72
CA GLN A 48 -14.28 -6.03 -6.92
C GLN A 48 -15.72 -5.80 -6.46
N ALA A 49 -16.69 -6.09 -7.33
CA ALA A 49 -18.08 -5.89 -6.96
C ALA A 49 -18.51 -6.80 -5.82
N GLU A 50 -18.01 -8.04 -5.84
CA GLU A 50 -18.36 -8.97 -4.78
C GLU A 50 -17.75 -8.56 -3.45
N VAL A 51 -16.52 -8.09 -3.48
CA VAL A 51 -15.87 -7.63 -2.27
C VAL A 51 -16.59 -6.40 -1.75
N ALA A 52 -16.98 -5.50 -2.66
CA ALA A 52 -17.70 -4.29 -2.27
C ALA A 52 -19.00 -4.65 -1.57
N ARG A 53 -19.71 -5.64 -2.10
CA ARG A 53 -20.96 -6.04 -1.48
C ARG A 53 -20.72 -6.60 -0.10
N ARG A 54 -19.69 -7.40 0.08
CA ARG A 54 -19.40 -7.98 1.39
C ARG A 54 -18.92 -6.93 2.38
N MET A 55 -18.26 -5.88 1.89
CA MET A 55 -17.82 -4.80 2.74
C MET A 55 -18.90 -3.75 2.95
N GLU A 56 -20.03 -3.91 2.26
CA GLU A 56 -21.12 -2.95 2.33
C GLU A 56 -20.66 -1.58 1.86
N THR A 57 -19.96 -1.56 0.75
CA THR A 57 -19.47 -0.32 0.17
C THR A 57 -19.63 -0.40 -1.35
N SER A 58 -19.17 0.60 -2.06
CA SER A 58 -19.32 0.64 -3.51
C SER A 58 -18.13 -0.01 -4.19
N GLN A 59 -18.34 -0.48 -5.41
CA GLN A 59 -17.24 -1.03 -6.19
C GLN A 59 -16.19 0.06 -6.42
N ALA A 60 -16.62 1.30 -6.60
CA ALA A 60 -15.68 2.40 -6.80
C ALA A 60 -14.76 2.55 -5.59
N ALA A 61 -15.29 2.33 -4.38
CA ALA A 61 -14.48 2.42 -3.18
C ALA A 61 -13.44 1.30 -3.16
N VAL A 62 -13.82 0.08 -3.56
CA VAL A 62 -12.88 -1.03 -3.62
C VAL A 62 -11.83 -0.76 -4.69
N ALA A 63 -12.25 -0.27 -5.85
CA ALA A 63 -11.30 0.05 -6.91
C ALA A 63 -10.30 1.10 -6.44
N ARG A 64 -10.75 2.06 -5.64
CA ARG A 64 -9.87 3.07 -5.11
C ARG A 64 -8.86 2.47 -4.13
N LEU A 65 -9.30 1.52 -3.31
CA LEU A 65 -8.37 0.85 -2.40
C LEU A 65 -7.30 0.10 -3.16
N GLU A 66 -7.65 -0.47 -4.29
CA GLU A 66 -6.71 -1.25 -5.07
C GLU A 66 -5.91 -0.41 -6.05
N SER A 67 -6.16 0.89 -6.10
CA SER A 67 -5.47 1.75 -7.04
C SER A 67 -4.13 2.25 -6.53
N GLY A 68 -3.92 2.17 -5.23
CA GLY A 68 -2.69 2.68 -4.65
C GLY A 68 -2.69 4.18 -4.46
N ARG A 69 -3.83 4.83 -4.70
CA ARG A 69 -3.88 6.28 -4.55
C ARG A 69 -4.32 6.76 -3.19
N VAL A 70 -4.89 5.87 -2.39
CA VAL A 70 -5.33 6.26 -1.07
C VAL A 70 -4.66 5.35 -0.06
N LYS A 71 -4.49 5.87 1.15
CA LYS A 71 -3.90 5.10 2.20
C LYS A 71 -5.03 4.67 3.10
N PRO A 72 -5.43 3.41 3.07
CA PRO A 72 -6.57 2.98 3.86
C PRO A 72 -6.23 2.92 5.34
N THR A 73 -7.26 3.02 6.17
CA THR A 73 -7.06 2.86 7.59
C THR A 73 -6.95 1.36 7.86
N TRP A 74 -6.42 1.04 9.03
CA TRP A 74 -6.32 -0.37 9.43
C TRP A 74 -7.69 -1.02 9.48
N GLU A 75 -8.68 -0.28 9.92
CA GLU A 75 -10.03 -0.81 10.01
C GLU A 75 -10.54 -1.20 8.61
N THR A 76 -10.24 -0.38 7.61
CA THR A 76 -10.66 -0.67 6.25
C THR A 76 -9.93 -1.91 5.74
N VAL A 77 -8.65 -2.05 6.04
CA VAL A 77 -7.89 -3.22 5.63
C VAL A 77 -8.47 -4.47 6.27
N GLU A 78 -8.85 -4.39 7.53
CA GLU A 78 -9.46 -5.53 8.20
C GLU A 78 -10.80 -5.90 7.58
N ARG A 79 -11.60 -4.92 7.22
CA ARG A 79 -12.88 -5.20 6.59
C ARG A 79 -12.69 -5.84 5.23
N TYR A 80 -11.71 -5.37 4.48
CA TYR A 80 -11.41 -5.95 3.18
C TYR A 80 -10.98 -7.41 3.37
N ALA A 81 -10.09 -7.66 4.32
CA ALA A 81 -9.62 -9.03 4.56
C ALA A 81 -10.77 -9.94 4.95
N ARG A 82 -11.67 -9.46 5.82
CA ARG A 82 -12.81 -10.28 6.22
C ARG A 82 -13.70 -10.60 5.03
N ALA A 83 -13.84 -9.66 4.11
CA ALA A 83 -14.65 -9.91 2.93
C ALA A 83 -14.07 -11.05 2.10
N LEU A 84 -12.78 -11.29 2.21
CA LEU A 84 -12.14 -12.38 1.51
C LEU A 84 -12.10 -13.67 2.34
N GLY A 85 -12.64 -13.63 3.54
CA GLY A 85 -12.55 -14.78 4.45
C GLY A 85 -11.17 -14.90 5.06
N LYS A 86 -10.42 -13.80 5.14
CA LYS A 86 -9.08 -13.82 5.67
C LYS A 86 -8.96 -12.86 6.83
N ARG A 87 -7.81 -12.84 7.45
CA ARG A 87 -7.55 -11.95 8.55
C ARG A 87 -6.30 -11.16 8.23
N ALA A 88 -6.34 -9.86 8.43
CA ALA A 88 -5.19 -9.02 8.19
C ALA A 88 -4.25 -9.11 9.39
N VAL A 89 -2.97 -9.21 9.11
CA VAL A 89 -1.96 -9.35 10.15
C VAL A 89 -0.86 -8.35 9.86
N VAL A 90 -0.37 -7.70 10.89
CA VAL A 90 0.72 -6.76 10.73
C VAL A 90 1.99 -7.40 11.25
N ARG A 91 3.05 -7.23 10.51
CA ARG A 91 4.34 -7.69 10.95
C ARG A 91 5.27 -6.49 10.93
N LEU A 92 5.94 -6.27 12.01
CA LEU A 92 6.91 -5.19 12.10
C LEU A 92 8.30 -5.80 11.92
N GLN A 93 9.06 -5.19 11.04
CA GLN A 93 10.42 -5.66 10.84
C GLN A 93 11.37 -4.50 11.04
N SER A 94 12.61 -4.78 11.31
CA SER A 94 13.58 -3.77 11.56
C SER A 94 13.77 -2.91 10.34
N ALA A 95 13.80 -1.62 10.57
CA ALA A 95 14.07 -0.73 9.46
C ALA A 95 15.52 -0.85 9.15
N GLU A 96 15.87 -0.99 7.93
CA GLU A 96 17.16 -1.15 7.59
C GLU A 96 17.82 0.05 7.54
N THR A 97 18.42 0.51 8.47
CA THR A 97 19.02 1.71 8.36
C THR A 97 20.34 1.45 8.29
N THR A 98 20.94 1.44 7.42
CA THR A 98 22.21 1.27 7.34
C THR A 98 22.83 2.21 7.92
N ALA A 99 23.18 2.13 8.76
CA ALA A 99 23.86 3.13 9.46
C ALA A 99 25.03 3.56 8.83
#